data_93b5e44b7704fae2ca873df15a0eb0de
#
_entry.id   93b5e44b7704fae2ca873df15a0eb0de
#
_cell.length_a   1.000
_cell.length_b   1.000
_cell.length_c   1.000
_cell.angle_alpha   90.00
_cell.angle_beta   90.00
_cell.angle_gamma   90.00
#
_symmetry.space_group_name_H-M   'P 1'
#
loop_
_entity.id
_entity.type
_entity.pdbx_description
1 polymer ?
#
loop_
_entity_poly.entity_id
_entity_poly.type
_entity_poly.pdbx_seq_one_letter_code
_entity_poly.pdbx_strand_id
1 'polypeptide(L)'
;MRKIYDCFNFFNELDILEIRLNTLYDYVDYFVIVESSVTHSGEEKPFYFEDNKERYSKFLDKIIHFKIKDTPNDFINLPKTNDTELERVFGFIRAQTNRFNRRTQPDYGRDFFQKESVRRPLVNCSDNDIILVSDLDEIPNPELIENLSNLDLSKIYSLNQITYYYYINVLKQRDWYGTKILTYGRLKELSLNEIRGDVSLSSKLPNGGWHFSFMGGKKMVEKKITSYSARDLASNRVLTSLEDNIENLIDPFFRSKLEMVSVDDTYPKYLLKNLDKYQHLIKK
;
A
#
# COMPACT_ATOMS: atom_id res chain seq x y z
N MET A 1 20.20 -3.18 -18.21
CA MET A 1 19.29 -2.02 -18.06
C MET A 1 18.71 -2.12 -16.66
N ARG A 2 18.57 -1.02 -15.93
CA ARG A 2 17.97 -0.97 -14.59
C ARG A 2 16.48 -1.26 -14.70
N LYS A 3 15.97 -2.15 -13.85
CA LYS A 3 14.55 -2.51 -13.82
C LYS A 3 13.82 -1.72 -12.72
N ILE A 4 12.52 -1.52 -12.90
CA ILE A 4 11.64 -0.83 -11.97
C ILE A 4 10.59 -1.83 -11.48
N TYR A 5 10.51 -2.00 -10.15
CA TYR A 5 9.57 -2.88 -9.47
C TYR A 5 8.58 -2.04 -8.67
N ASP A 6 7.29 -2.20 -8.94
CA ASP A 6 6.20 -1.58 -8.17
C ASP A 6 5.69 -2.59 -7.14
N CYS A 7 6.02 -2.38 -5.86
CA CYS A 7 5.86 -3.34 -4.78
C CYS A 7 4.83 -2.87 -3.76
N PHE A 8 3.83 -3.70 -3.48
CA PHE A 8 2.77 -3.35 -2.53
C PHE A 8 2.13 -4.57 -1.88
N ASN A 9 1.60 -4.36 -0.65
CA ASN A 9 0.72 -5.32 -0.03
C ASN A 9 -0.68 -5.18 -0.61
N PHE A 10 -1.35 -6.32 -0.85
CA PHE A 10 -2.70 -6.38 -1.37
C PHE A 10 -3.65 -7.02 -0.37
N PHE A 11 -4.82 -6.41 -0.20
CA PHE A 11 -5.89 -6.95 0.64
C PHE A 11 -7.09 -7.38 -0.20
N ASN A 12 -7.96 -6.46 -0.63
CA ASN A 12 -9.19 -6.80 -1.36
C ASN A 12 -9.73 -5.69 -2.29
N GLU A 13 -8.96 -4.64 -2.51
CA GLU A 13 -9.36 -3.46 -3.28
C GLU A 13 -9.19 -3.69 -4.80
N LEU A 14 -10.03 -4.58 -5.39
CA LEU A 14 -9.87 -5.04 -6.78
C LEU A 14 -9.93 -3.91 -7.82
N ASP A 15 -10.80 -2.91 -7.66
CA ASP A 15 -10.91 -1.79 -8.61
C ASP A 15 -9.70 -0.89 -8.55
N ILE A 16 -9.18 -0.62 -7.35
CA ILE A 16 -7.97 0.19 -7.18
C ILE A 16 -6.74 -0.54 -7.73
N LEU A 17 -6.66 -1.86 -7.55
CA LEU A 17 -5.62 -2.67 -8.19
C LEU A 17 -5.68 -2.52 -9.72
N GLU A 18 -6.86 -2.60 -10.32
CA GLU A 18 -7.01 -2.46 -11.77
C GLU A 18 -6.61 -1.06 -12.25
N ILE A 19 -6.99 0.00 -11.52
CA ILE A 19 -6.59 1.38 -11.84
C ILE A 19 -5.05 1.50 -11.75
N ARG A 20 -4.43 0.97 -10.68
CA ARG A 20 -2.97 0.98 -10.51
C ARG A 20 -2.24 0.28 -11.64
N LEU A 21 -2.63 -0.96 -11.93
CA LEU A 21 -1.98 -1.76 -12.98
C LEU A 21 -2.06 -1.06 -14.34
N ASN A 22 -3.23 -0.53 -14.73
CA ASN A 22 -3.38 0.20 -15.99
C ASN A 22 -2.62 1.52 -16.01
N THR A 23 -2.52 2.21 -14.88
CA THR A 23 -1.83 3.50 -14.79
C THR A 23 -0.31 3.33 -14.95
N LEU A 24 0.25 2.23 -14.45
CA LEU A 24 1.69 2.04 -14.33
C LEU A 24 2.27 1.00 -15.31
N TYR A 25 1.45 0.30 -16.10
CA TYR A 25 1.89 -0.83 -16.93
C TYR A 25 3.07 -0.50 -17.84
N ASP A 26 3.03 0.65 -18.50
CA ASP A 26 4.07 1.05 -19.47
C ASP A 26 5.32 1.64 -18.79
N TYR A 27 5.28 1.87 -17.46
CA TYR A 27 6.29 2.60 -16.71
C TYR A 27 7.11 1.72 -15.77
N VAL A 28 6.66 0.51 -15.48
CA VAL A 28 7.37 -0.44 -14.61
C VAL A 28 7.65 -1.75 -15.33
N ASP A 29 8.71 -2.43 -14.94
CA ASP A 29 9.03 -3.76 -15.47
C ASP A 29 8.22 -4.85 -14.77
N TYR A 30 7.98 -4.72 -13.46
CA TYR A 30 7.26 -5.69 -12.67
C TYR A 30 6.35 -5.05 -11.61
N PHE A 31 5.20 -5.69 -11.40
CA PHE A 31 4.32 -5.48 -10.25
C PHE A 31 4.54 -6.61 -9.25
N VAL A 32 4.93 -6.28 -8.03
CA VAL A 32 5.14 -7.25 -6.95
C VAL A 32 3.97 -7.15 -5.99
N ILE A 33 3.03 -8.09 -6.14
CA ILE A 33 1.83 -8.17 -5.32
C ILE A 33 2.11 -9.13 -4.16
N VAL A 34 2.14 -8.61 -2.94
CA VAL A 34 2.34 -9.41 -1.74
C VAL A 34 1.03 -9.55 -0.98
N GLU A 35 0.57 -10.78 -0.82
CA GLU A 35 -0.72 -11.07 -0.23
C GLU A 35 -0.60 -12.11 0.89
N SER A 36 -1.14 -11.79 2.07
CA SER A 36 -1.14 -12.68 3.24
C SER A 36 -2.41 -13.51 3.31
N SER A 37 -2.31 -14.74 3.85
CA SER A 37 -3.45 -15.59 4.17
C SER A 37 -4.23 -15.14 5.42
N VAL A 38 -3.72 -14.12 6.14
CA VAL A 38 -4.36 -13.56 7.32
C VAL A 38 -4.38 -12.03 7.25
N THR A 39 -5.40 -11.42 7.85
CA THR A 39 -5.48 -9.97 8.05
C THR A 39 -4.48 -9.51 9.12
N HIS A 40 -4.28 -8.19 9.28
CA HIS A 40 -3.50 -7.70 10.43
C HIS A 40 -4.20 -8.04 11.75
N SER A 41 -5.53 -8.07 11.79
CA SER A 41 -6.29 -8.51 12.97
C SER A 41 -6.21 -10.02 13.25
N GLY A 42 -5.62 -10.83 12.34
CA GLY A 42 -5.38 -12.25 12.53
C GLY A 42 -6.48 -13.16 12.02
N GLU A 43 -7.46 -12.62 11.32
CA GLU A 43 -8.51 -13.40 10.67
C GLU A 43 -7.99 -14.03 9.39
N GLU A 44 -8.33 -15.30 9.16
CA GLU A 44 -8.03 -15.95 7.89
C GLU A 44 -8.77 -15.29 6.74
N LYS A 45 -8.13 -15.22 5.58
CA LYS A 45 -8.70 -14.69 4.36
C LYS A 45 -8.21 -15.45 3.13
N PRO A 46 -9.00 -15.49 2.06
CA PRO A 46 -8.56 -16.03 0.78
C PRO A 46 -7.48 -15.15 0.16
N PHE A 47 -6.80 -15.68 -0.85
CA PHE A 47 -5.93 -14.90 -1.72
C PHE A 47 -6.76 -14.23 -2.82
N TYR A 48 -7.25 -13.03 -2.54
CA TYR A 48 -8.18 -12.32 -3.42
C TYR A 48 -7.62 -12.05 -4.82
N PHE A 49 -6.31 -11.83 -4.95
CA PHE A 49 -5.69 -11.72 -6.27
C PHE A 49 -5.78 -13.03 -7.05
N GLU A 50 -5.44 -14.15 -6.41
CA GLU A 50 -5.52 -15.47 -7.07
C GLU A 50 -6.95 -15.79 -7.51
N ASP A 51 -7.93 -15.55 -6.65
CA ASP A 51 -9.34 -15.82 -6.92
C ASP A 51 -9.91 -14.92 -8.04
N ASN A 52 -9.27 -13.79 -8.33
CA ASN A 52 -9.68 -12.83 -9.36
C ASN A 52 -8.64 -12.66 -10.49
N LYS A 53 -7.70 -13.59 -10.63
CA LYS A 53 -6.56 -13.50 -11.54
C LYS A 53 -6.95 -13.28 -12.99
N GLU A 54 -8.07 -13.86 -13.44
CA GLU A 54 -8.59 -13.71 -14.80
C GLU A 54 -8.90 -12.25 -15.14
N ARG A 55 -9.39 -11.46 -14.18
CA ARG A 55 -9.64 -10.02 -14.34
C ARG A 55 -8.38 -9.26 -14.76
N TYR A 56 -7.22 -9.76 -14.35
CA TYR A 56 -5.92 -9.12 -14.56
C TYR A 56 -5.05 -9.84 -15.60
N SER A 57 -5.66 -10.68 -16.44
CA SER A 57 -4.96 -11.54 -17.40
C SER A 57 -3.95 -10.81 -18.29
N LYS A 58 -4.26 -9.58 -18.70
CA LYS A 58 -3.37 -8.76 -19.56
C LYS A 58 -2.10 -8.25 -18.88
N PHE A 59 -1.99 -8.38 -17.55
CA PHE A 59 -0.85 -7.89 -16.78
C PHE A 59 0.06 -9.01 -16.25
N LEU A 60 -0.36 -10.28 -16.42
CA LEU A 60 0.29 -11.43 -15.77
C LEU A 60 1.74 -11.61 -16.17
N ASP A 61 2.15 -11.13 -17.33
CA ASP A 61 3.53 -11.13 -17.82
C ASP A 61 4.47 -10.28 -16.98
N LYS A 62 3.92 -9.26 -16.29
CA LYS A 62 4.68 -8.37 -15.39
C LYS A 62 4.39 -8.61 -13.90
N ILE A 63 3.46 -9.51 -13.53
CA ILE A 63 3.07 -9.71 -12.14
C ILE A 63 3.90 -10.79 -11.47
N ILE A 64 4.51 -10.45 -10.34
CA ILE A 64 5.08 -11.37 -9.36
C ILE A 64 4.13 -11.41 -8.17
N HIS A 65 3.36 -12.50 -8.03
CA HIS A 65 2.43 -12.69 -6.91
C HIS A 65 3.07 -13.54 -5.82
N PHE A 66 3.33 -12.94 -4.66
CA PHE A 66 3.90 -13.61 -3.50
C PHE A 66 2.87 -13.81 -2.39
N LYS A 67 2.66 -15.09 -2.02
CA LYS A 67 1.67 -15.50 -1.01
C LYS A 67 2.36 -15.76 0.34
N ILE A 68 2.06 -14.93 1.33
CA ILE A 68 2.50 -15.13 2.71
C ILE A 68 1.57 -16.15 3.37
N LYS A 69 2.10 -17.34 3.69
CA LYS A 69 1.39 -18.44 4.38
C LYS A 69 2.01 -18.77 5.74
N ASP A 70 3.12 -18.16 6.05
CA ASP A 70 4.00 -18.43 7.20
C ASP A 70 4.04 -17.27 8.19
N THR A 71 2.92 -16.56 8.34
CA THR A 71 2.80 -15.47 9.30
C THR A 71 2.98 -16.01 10.73
N PRO A 72 3.95 -15.49 11.52
CA PRO A 72 4.16 -15.93 12.89
C PRO A 72 2.99 -15.59 13.80
N ASN A 73 2.79 -16.40 14.83
CA ASN A 73 1.84 -16.12 15.91
C ASN A 73 2.48 -15.31 17.05
N ASP A 74 3.81 -15.41 17.22
CA ASP A 74 4.59 -14.68 18.22
C ASP A 74 5.70 -13.90 17.50
N PHE A 75 5.68 -12.58 17.65
CA PHE A 75 6.65 -11.66 17.04
C PHE A 75 7.77 -11.24 18.01
N ILE A 76 7.69 -11.67 19.28
CA ILE A 76 8.74 -11.43 20.29
C ILE A 76 9.79 -12.54 20.21
N ASN A 77 9.32 -13.80 20.14
CA ASN A 77 10.18 -14.99 20.12
C ASN A 77 10.26 -15.60 18.72
N LEU A 78 10.62 -14.78 17.73
CA LEU A 78 10.76 -15.27 16.35
C LEU A 78 11.87 -16.32 16.24
N PRO A 79 11.62 -17.49 15.61
CA PRO A 79 12.62 -18.52 15.42
C PRO A 79 13.73 -18.04 14.49
N LYS A 80 14.89 -18.68 14.55
CA LYS A 80 15.89 -18.58 13.48
C LYS A 80 15.48 -19.48 12.32
N THR A 81 15.76 -19.03 11.10
CA THR A 81 15.47 -19.78 9.88
C THR A 81 16.67 -19.78 8.94
N ASN A 82 16.77 -20.82 8.10
CA ASN A 82 17.76 -20.92 7.04
C ASN A 82 17.34 -20.19 5.74
N ASP A 83 16.09 -19.73 5.66
CA ASP A 83 15.63 -18.87 4.56
C ASP A 83 16.21 -17.47 4.76
N THR A 84 17.12 -17.07 3.89
CA THR A 84 17.87 -15.80 4.02
C THR A 84 16.97 -14.58 4.03
N GLU A 85 15.93 -14.55 3.18
CA GLU A 85 15.05 -13.38 3.09
C GLU A 85 14.07 -13.35 4.26
N LEU A 86 13.56 -14.50 4.70
CA LEU A 86 12.73 -14.58 5.89
C LEU A 86 13.53 -14.21 7.15
N GLU A 87 14.80 -14.66 7.28
CA GLU A 87 15.66 -14.29 8.40
C GLU A 87 15.95 -12.77 8.42
N ARG A 88 16.09 -12.16 7.24
CA ARG A 88 16.22 -10.69 7.12
C ARG A 88 14.96 -9.98 7.61
N VAL A 89 13.77 -10.45 7.21
CA VAL A 89 12.48 -9.95 7.72
C VAL A 89 12.43 -10.06 9.24
N PHE A 90 12.75 -11.23 9.78
CA PHE A 90 12.78 -11.45 11.24
C PHE A 90 13.81 -10.56 11.94
N GLY A 91 14.96 -10.30 11.31
CA GLY A 91 15.97 -9.39 11.83
C GLY A 91 15.44 -7.97 12.04
N PHE A 92 14.76 -7.41 11.03
CA PHE A 92 14.13 -6.09 11.14
C PHE A 92 13.02 -6.06 12.18
N ILE A 93 12.22 -7.12 12.30
CA ILE A 93 11.16 -7.19 13.31
C ILE A 93 11.77 -7.25 14.72
N ARG A 94 12.79 -8.09 14.95
CA ARG A 94 13.49 -8.17 16.27
C ARG A 94 14.07 -6.82 16.68
N ALA A 95 14.64 -6.07 15.76
CA ALA A 95 15.18 -4.73 16.02
C ALA A 95 14.10 -3.73 16.47
N GLN A 96 12.82 -3.99 16.15
CA GLN A 96 11.70 -3.12 16.46
C GLN A 96 10.74 -3.67 17.51
N THR A 97 11.09 -4.73 18.22
CA THR A 97 10.22 -5.43 19.19
C THR A 97 9.62 -4.48 20.24
N ASN A 98 10.34 -3.45 20.67
CA ASN A 98 9.84 -2.45 21.61
C ASN A 98 8.64 -1.64 21.09
N ARG A 99 8.47 -1.54 19.78
CA ARG A 99 7.31 -0.86 19.18
C ARG A 99 6.06 -1.72 19.29
N PHE A 100 6.19 -3.04 19.23
CA PHE A 100 5.06 -3.97 19.39
C PHE A 100 4.58 -4.05 20.83
N ASN A 101 5.52 -4.10 21.80
CA ASN A 101 5.20 -4.22 23.22
C ASN A 101 4.38 -3.05 23.78
N ARG A 102 4.38 -1.91 23.13
CA ARG A 102 3.62 -0.72 23.53
C ARG A 102 2.21 -0.68 23.02
N ARG A 103 1.83 -1.59 22.12
CA ARG A 103 0.54 -1.63 21.44
C ARG A 103 0.01 -3.05 21.43
N THR A 104 -1.25 -3.23 21.20
CA THR A 104 -1.89 -4.55 21.18
C THR A 104 -1.17 -5.48 20.20
N GLN A 105 -0.45 -6.44 20.71
CA GLN A 105 0.10 -7.55 19.96
C GLN A 105 -0.99 -8.60 19.76
N PRO A 106 -0.92 -9.40 18.75
CA PRO A 106 0.07 -9.53 17.67
C PRO A 106 -0.27 -8.74 16.38
N ASP A 107 -1.31 -7.90 16.39
CA ASP A 107 -1.83 -7.23 15.20
C ASP A 107 -0.77 -6.34 14.53
N TYR A 108 -0.03 -5.54 15.30
CA TYR A 108 1.09 -4.76 14.79
C TYR A 108 2.24 -5.64 14.29
N GLY A 109 2.47 -6.77 14.93
CA GLY A 109 3.45 -7.74 14.46
C GLY A 109 3.14 -8.29 13.07
N ARG A 110 1.87 -8.60 12.80
CA ARG A 110 1.42 -9.04 11.46
C ARG A 110 1.55 -7.93 10.43
N ASP A 111 1.18 -6.70 10.76
CA ASP A 111 1.34 -5.53 9.90
C ASP A 111 2.82 -5.32 9.53
N PHE A 112 3.71 -5.32 10.52
CA PHE A 112 5.15 -5.22 10.30
C PHE A 112 5.70 -6.36 9.46
N PHE A 113 5.29 -7.59 9.74
CA PHE A 113 5.73 -8.77 8.99
C PHE A 113 5.30 -8.72 7.54
N GLN A 114 4.05 -8.36 7.27
CA GLN A 114 3.53 -8.25 5.90
C GLN A 114 4.26 -7.16 5.11
N LYS A 115 4.51 -5.99 5.71
CA LYS A 115 5.29 -4.92 5.09
C LYS A 115 6.73 -5.32 4.81
N GLU A 116 7.44 -5.90 5.77
CA GLU A 116 8.81 -6.39 5.56
C GLU A 116 8.88 -7.53 4.54
N SER A 117 7.82 -8.35 4.45
CA SER A 117 7.76 -9.48 3.49
C SER A 117 7.71 -9.04 2.02
N VAL A 118 7.49 -7.77 1.73
CA VAL A 118 7.58 -7.22 0.35
C VAL A 118 8.95 -7.48 -0.28
N ARG A 119 10.01 -7.59 0.52
CA ARG A 119 11.36 -7.90 0.02
C ARG A 119 11.56 -9.35 -0.40
N ARG A 120 10.78 -10.30 0.12
CA ARG A 120 10.99 -11.74 -0.09
C ARG A 120 10.93 -12.17 -1.55
N PRO A 121 10.02 -11.67 -2.40
CA PRO A 121 9.99 -12.01 -3.83
C PRO A 121 11.04 -11.31 -4.69
N LEU A 122 11.85 -10.40 -4.14
CA LEU A 122 12.82 -9.59 -4.90
C LEU A 122 14.18 -10.29 -5.11
N VAL A 123 14.20 -11.61 -5.11
CA VAL A 123 15.43 -12.43 -5.15
C VAL A 123 16.28 -12.27 -6.43
N ASN A 124 15.68 -11.81 -7.52
CA ASN A 124 16.36 -11.61 -8.80
C ASN A 124 16.69 -10.14 -9.10
N CYS A 125 16.53 -9.25 -8.11
CA CYS A 125 16.84 -7.84 -8.28
C CYS A 125 18.36 -7.59 -8.20
N SER A 126 18.84 -6.71 -9.05
CA SER A 126 20.17 -6.13 -8.97
C SER A 126 20.20 -4.93 -8.03
N ASP A 127 21.32 -4.66 -7.36
CA ASP A 127 21.43 -3.56 -6.39
C ASP A 127 21.02 -2.19 -6.94
N ASN A 128 21.16 -1.98 -8.25
CA ASN A 128 20.80 -0.75 -8.93
C ASN A 128 19.34 -0.70 -9.42
N ASP A 129 18.59 -1.79 -9.29
CA ASP A 129 17.18 -1.79 -9.66
C ASP A 129 16.38 -0.86 -8.73
N ILE A 130 15.33 -0.28 -9.28
CA ILE A 130 14.51 0.70 -8.57
C ILE A 130 13.30 -0.01 -7.98
N ILE A 131 13.08 0.23 -6.71
CA ILE A 131 11.94 -0.30 -5.96
C ILE A 131 11.03 0.87 -5.58
N LEU A 132 9.79 0.80 -6.03
CA LEU A 132 8.69 1.60 -5.52
C LEU A 132 8.00 0.78 -4.43
N VAL A 133 7.87 1.30 -3.22
CA VAL A 133 7.19 0.61 -2.11
C VAL A 133 6.06 1.47 -1.58
N SER A 134 4.86 0.90 -1.57
CA SER A 134 3.66 1.62 -1.13
C SER A 134 2.58 0.67 -0.58
N ASP A 135 1.49 1.22 -0.08
CA ASP A 135 0.23 0.48 0.02
C ASP A 135 -0.44 0.45 -1.37
N LEU A 136 -1.32 -0.53 -1.63
CA LEU A 136 -1.96 -0.68 -2.93
C LEU A 136 -2.65 0.60 -3.43
N ASP A 137 -3.31 1.30 -2.51
CA ASP A 137 -4.14 2.48 -2.79
C ASP A 137 -3.32 3.78 -2.95
N GLU A 138 -1.98 3.70 -2.81
CA GLU A 138 -1.03 4.79 -3.04
C GLU A 138 -0.43 4.67 -4.45
N ILE A 139 -1.10 5.19 -5.47
CA ILE A 139 -0.70 5.07 -6.88
C ILE A 139 0.30 6.17 -7.25
N PRO A 140 1.55 5.82 -7.64
CA PRO A 140 2.53 6.82 -8.10
C PRO A 140 2.10 7.53 -9.38
N ASN A 141 2.53 8.79 -9.55
CA ASN A 141 2.38 9.48 -10.82
C ASN A 141 3.39 8.92 -11.85
N PRO A 142 2.91 8.41 -13.01
CA PRO A 142 3.78 7.89 -14.06
C PRO A 142 4.85 8.87 -14.54
N GLU A 143 4.56 10.17 -14.59
CA GLU A 143 5.51 11.21 -15.02
C GLU A 143 6.77 11.28 -14.15
N LEU A 144 6.65 10.97 -12.84
CA LEU A 144 7.80 10.87 -11.97
C LEU A 144 8.64 9.62 -12.26
N ILE A 145 7.98 8.52 -12.63
CA ILE A 145 8.67 7.26 -12.95
C ILE A 145 9.47 7.41 -14.24
N GLU A 146 8.93 8.06 -15.26
CA GLU A 146 9.66 8.38 -16.51
C GLU A 146 10.93 9.21 -16.24
N ASN A 147 10.90 10.07 -15.24
CA ASN A 147 11.98 11.01 -14.92
C ASN A 147 12.92 10.53 -13.81
N LEU A 148 12.86 9.27 -13.39
CA LEU A 148 13.74 8.71 -12.32
C LEU A 148 15.22 8.83 -12.63
N SER A 149 15.62 8.86 -13.90
CA SER A 149 17.03 9.05 -14.30
C SER A 149 17.60 10.41 -13.86
N ASN A 150 16.76 11.39 -13.59
CA ASN A 150 17.14 12.73 -13.15
C ASN A 150 17.34 12.80 -11.62
N LEU A 151 17.04 11.73 -10.90
CA LEU A 151 17.15 11.70 -9.44
C LEU A 151 18.50 11.12 -9.00
N ASP A 152 19.00 11.63 -7.87
CA ASP A 152 20.12 11.05 -7.14
C ASP A 152 19.65 9.79 -6.39
N LEU A 153 19.77 8.63 -7.03
CA LEU A 153 19.30 7.35 -6.49
C LEU A 153 20.15 6.78 -5.34
N SER A 154 21.15 7.51 -4.85
CA SER A 154 21.77 7.23 -3.55
C SER A 154 20.84 7.60 -2.39
N LYS A 155 19.80 8.42 -2.64
CA LYS A 155 18.81 8.87 -1.68
C LYS A 155 17.54 8.01 -1.72
N ILE A 156 16.75 8.14 -0.67
CA ILE A 156 15.35 7.66 -0.61
C ILE A 156 14.45 8.84 -0.91
N TYR A 157 13.40 8.61 -1.68
CA TYR A 157 12.40 9.62 -1.98
C TYR A 157 11.03 9.21 -1.44
N SER A 158 10.26 10.20 -0.95
CA SER A 158 8.85 10.08 -0.62
C SER A 158 8.01 10.89 -1.59
N LEU A 159 7.03 10.25 -2.18
CA LEU A 159 6.10 10.91 -3.09
C LEU A 159 5.01 11.65 -2.31
N ASN A 160 4.82 12.94 -2.60
CA ASN A 160 3.69 13.71 -2.09
C ASN A 160 2.44 13.39 -2.93
N GLN A 161 1.50 12.68 -2.36
CA GLN A 161 0.30 12.17 -3.01
C GLN A 161 -0.96 12.86 -2.48
N ILE A 162 -1.96 13.08 -3.35
CA ILE A 162 -3.25 13.63 -2.97
C ILE A 162 -4.12 12.49 -2.43
N THR A 163 -4.68 12.65 -1.24
CA THR A 163 -5.49 11.63 -0.59
C THR A 163 -6.98 11.89 -0.76
N TYR A 164 -7.69 10.86 -1.21
CA TYR A 164 -9.15 10.83 -1.33
C TYR A 164 -9.71 9.71 -0.45
N TYR A 165 -10.85 9.96 0.18
CA TYR A 165 -11.54 8.99 1.04
C TYR A 165 -12.93 8.68 0.52
N TYR A 166 -13.34 7.41 0.62
CA TYR A 166 -14.65 6.87 0.25
C TYR A 166 -14.96 6.86 -1.24
N TYR A 167 -14.68 7.99 -1.90
CA TYR A 167 -14.87 8.21 -3.33
C TYR A 167 -13.66 8.91 -3.92
N ILE A 168 -13.40 8.65 -5.19
CA ILE A 168 -12.24 9.23 -5.90
C ILE A 168 -12.30 10.76 -5.98
N ASN A 169 -13.49 11.35 -5.86
CA ASN A 169 -13.72 12.79 -5.89
C ASN A 169 -14.02 13.40 -4.50
N VAL A 170 -13.63 12.72 -3.42
CA VAL A 170 -13.78 13.23 -2.06
C VAL A 170 -12.39 13.42 -1.44
N LEU A 171 -11.92 14.67 -1.50
CA LEU A 171 -10.58 15.07 -1.07
C LEU A 171 -10.47 15.05 0.46
N LYS A 172 -9.40 14.42 0.96
CA LYS A 172 -9.00 14.43 2.36
C LYS A 172 -7.87 15.41 2.62
N GLN A 173 -6.77 15.32 1.86
CA GLN A 173 -5.57 16.17 2.04
C GLN A 173 -4.67 16.10 0.81
N ARG A 174 -3.73 17.08 0.69
CA ARG A 174 -2.81 17.21 -0.45
C ARG A 174 -1.34 16.94 -0.11
N ASP A 175 -1.06 16.41 1.08
CA ASP A 175 0.28 16.26 1.64
C ASP A 175 0.49 14.87 2.28
N TRP A 176 0.17 13.81 1.55
CA TRP A 176 0.43 12.45 1.97
C TRP A 176 1.75 11.94 1.38
N TYR A 177 2.68 11.51 2.25
CA TYR A 177 3.99 11.00 1.84
C TYR A 177 4.03 9.47 1.91
N GLY A 178 3.27 8.81 1.05
CA GLY A 178 3.07 7.35 1.03
C GLY A 178 4.19 6.59 0.34
N THR A 179 4.16 6.53 -0.99
CA THR A 179 5.12 5.76 -1.79
C THR A 179 6.56 6.19 -1.58
N LYS A 180 7.45 5.21 -1.42
CA LYS A 180 8.89 5.41 -1.34
C LYS A 180 9.57 4.91 -2.62
N ILE A 181 10.61 5.62 -3.05
CA ILE A 181 11.50 5.24 -4.16
C ILE A 181 12.90 5.09 -3.62
N LEU A 182 13.52 3.94 -3.85
CA LEU A 182 14.90 3.64 -3.48
C LEU A 182 15.48 2.56 -4.39
N THR A 183 16.79 2.35 -4.34
CA THR A 183 17.42 1.20 -5.01
C THR A 183 17.25 -0.08 -4.18
N TYR A 184 17.30 -1.24 -4.84
CA TYR A 184 17.28 -2.53 -4.13
C TYR A 184 18.45 -2.69 -3.16
N GLY A 185 19.65 -2.20 -3.53
CA GLY A 185 20.79 -2.19 -2.63
C GLY A 185 20.49 -1.48 -1.31
N ARG A 186 19.84 -0.31 -1.36
CA ARG A 186 19.40 0.41 -0.15
C ARG A 186 18.30 -0.33 0.60
N LEU A 187 17.36 -0.96 -0.11
CA LEU A 187 16.29 -1.72 0.51
C LEU A 187 16.83 -2.88 1.37
N LYS A 188 17.90 -3.53 0.95
CA LYS A 188 18.52 -4.64 1.72
C LYS A 188 19.00 -4.22 3.12
N GLU A 189 19.36 -2.97 3.30
CA GLU A 189 19.96 -2.43 4.53
C GLU A 189 18.95 -1.77 5.48
N LEU A 190 17.73 -1.48 5.02
CA LEU A 190 16.76 -0.65 5.71
C LEU A 190 15.45 -1.39 6.00
N SER A 191 14.85 -1.12 7.15
CA SER A 191 13.50 -1.58 7.45
C SER A 191 12.47 -0.79 6.65
N LEU A 192 11.57 -1.50 5.97
CA LEU A 192 10.42 -0.90 5.27
C LEU A 192 9.49 -0.17 6.23
N ASN A 193 9.31 -0.72 7.43
CA ASN A 193 8.49 -0.08 8.46
C ASN A 193 9.08 1.25 8.94
N GLU A 194 10.41 1.36 9.01
CA GLU A 194 11.07 2.63 9.37
C GLU A 194 10.95 3.66 8.27
N ILE A 195 11.35 3.33 7.05
CA ILE A 195 11.34 4.31 5.93
C ILE A 195 9.91 4.74 5.55
N ARG A 196 8.90 3.89 5.76
CA ARG A 196 7.50 4.28 5.56
C ARG A 196 6.94 5.07 6.74
N GLY A 197 7.38 4.79 7.95
CA GLY A 197 6.93 5.45 9.18
C GLY A 197 7.59 6.79 9.47
N ASP A 198 8.78 7.03 8.94
CA ASP A 198 9.54 8.26 9.18
C ASP A 198 9.87 8.99 7.86
N VAL A 199 9.10 10.02 7.56
CA VAL A 199 9.26 10.83 6.35
C VAL A 199 10.56 11.64 6.35
N SER A 200 11.19 11.85 7.52
CA SER A 200 12.45 12.59 7.63
C SER A 200 13.64 11.83 7.02
N LEU A 201 13.52 10.52 6.86
CA LEU A 201 14.53 9.66 6.24
C LEU A 201 14.61 9.78 4.71
N SER A 202 13.74 10.60 4.10
CA SER A 202 13.61 10.69 2.64
C SER A 202 13.47 12.12 2.14
N SER A 203 13.92 12.34 0.90
CA SER A 203 13.68 13.57 0.16
C SER A 203 12.25 13.56 -0.40
N LYS A 204 11.55 14.69 -0.32
CA LYS A 204 10.16 14.82 -0.76
C LYS A 204 10.07 15.18 -2.23
N LEU A 205 9.25 14.49 -3.01
CA LEU A 205 8.96 14.80 -4.40
C LEU A 205 7.49 15.26 -4.54
N PRO A 206 7.24 16.43 -5.11
CA PRO A 206 5.88 16.94 -5.36
C PRO A 206 5.23 16.14 -6.50
N ASN A 207 3.91 16.32 -6.66
CA ASN A 207 3.11 15.68 -7.72
C ASN A 207 3.28 14.14 -7.76
N GLY A 208 3.35 13.54 -6.56
CA GLY A 208 3.68 12.13 -6.38
C GLY A 208 2.61 11.14 -6.79
N GLY A 209 1.40 11.61 -7.11
CA GLY A 209 0.27 10.76 -7.49
C GLY A 209 -0.90 10.82 -6.51
N TRP A 210 -1.57 9.67 -6.32
CA TRP A 210 -2.87 9.61 -5.66
C TRP A 210 -2.89 8.54 -4.56
N HIS A 211 -3.65 8.82 -3.50
CA HIS A 211 -3.94 7.84 -2.45
C HIS A 211 -5.47 7.70 -2.33
N PHE A 212 -6.03 6.62 -2.89
CA PHE A 212 -7.46 6.35 -2.93
C PHE A 212 -7.87 5.43 -1.77
N SER A 213 -8.00 5.96 -0.57
CA SER A 213 -8.24 5.16 0.63
C SER A 213 -9.72 5.01 0.98
N PHE A 214 -10.07 3.90 1.62
CA PHE A 214 -11.44 3.58 2.04
C PHE A 214 -12.47 3.53 0.90
N MET A 215 -12.08 3.16 -0.30
CA MET A 215 -12.98 3.05 -1.45
C MET A 215 -13.93 1.85 -1.35
N GLY A 216 -15.05 1.90 -2.09
CA GLY A 216 -15.96 0.76 -2.27
C GLY A 216 -17.16 0.71 -1.33
N GLY A 217 -17.50 1.83 -0.69
CA GLY A 217 -18.69 1.96 0.15
C GLY A 217 -18.56 1.38 1.56
N LYS A 218 -19.63 1.53 2.37
CA LYS A 218 -19.66 1.22 3.81
C LYS A 218 -19.04 -0.15 4.16
N LYS A 219 -19.46 -1.23 3.47
CA LYS A 219 -18.98 -2.60 3.76
C LYS A 219 -17.48 -2.74 3.58
N MET A 220 -16.90 -2.12 2.54
CA MET A 220 -15.46 -2.18 2.28
C MET A 220 -14.68 -1.34 3.30
N VAL A 221 -15.21 -0.17 3.66
CA VAL A 221 -14.62 0.69 4.69
C VAL A 221 -14.62 -0.03 6.05
N GLU A 222 -15.75 -0.61 6.46
CA GLU A 222 -15.88 -1.38 7.69
C GLU A 222 -14.89 -2.55 7.72
N LYS A 223 -14.85 -3.34 6.64
CA LYS A 223 -13.91 -4.46 6.53
C LYS A 223 -12.45 -4.00 6.63
N LYS A 224 -12.10 -2.88 5.98
CA LYS A 224 -10.75 -2.33 6.06
C LYS A 224 -10.40 -1.91 7.50
N ILE A 225 -11.29 -1.18 8.17
CA ILE A 225 -11.08 -0.70 9.56
C ILE A 225 -10.96 -1.88 10.54
N THR A 226 -11.81 -2.90 10.43
CA THR A 226 -11.78 -4.07 11.33
C THR A 226 -10.59 -5.00 11.07
N SER A 227 -9.97 -4.91 9.89
CA SER A 227 -8.79 -5.70 9.51
C SER A 227 -7.46 -5.05 9.88
N TYR A 228 -7.47 -3.80 10.37
CA TYR A 228 -6.25 -3.05 10.72
C TYR A 228 -5.52 -3.60 11.94
N SER A 229 -4.23 -3.27 12.01
CA SER A 229 -3.40 -3.47 13.20
C SER A 229 -3.81 -2.57 14.37
N ALA A 230 -4.32 -1.36 14.09
CA ALA A 230 -4.79 -0.39 15.08
C ALA A 230 -6.27 -0.64 15.45
N ARG A 231 -6.54 -1.71 16.19
CA ARG A 231 -7.91 -2.10 16.60
C ARG A 231 -8.64 -1.07 17.46
N ASP A 232 -7.92 -0.25 18.18
CA ASP A 232 -8.47 0.86 18.95
C ASP A 232 -9.25 1.86 18.07
N LEU A 233 -8.93 1.94 16.80
CA LEU A 233 -9.66 2.74 15.81
C LEU A 233 -11.01 2.13 15.41
N ALA A 234 -11.20 0.82 15.52
CA ALA A 234 -12.44 0.12 15.20
C ALA A 234 -13.46 0.15 16.36
N SER A 235 -13.62 1.28 17.04
CA SER A 235 -14.57 1.44 18.13
C SER A 235 -16.03 1.33 17.65
N ASN A 236 -16.94 0.93 18.54
CA ASN A 236 -18.39 0.89 18.23
C ASN A 236 -18.88 2.22 17.66
N ARG A 237 -18.43 3.36 18.22
CA ARG A 237 -18.76 4.68 17.71
C ARG A 237 -18.36 4.86 16.24
N VAL A 238 -17.16 4.46 15.88
CA VAL A 238 -16.66 4.54 14.49
C VAL A 238 -17.53 3.68 13.59
N LEU A 239 -17.73 2.41 13.94
CA LEU A 239 -18.46 1.45 13.09
C LEU A 239 -19.93 1.82 12.92
N THR A 240 -20.62 2.26 13.99
CA THR A 240 -22.03 2.67 13.91
C THR A 240 -22.26 3.96 13.15
N SER A 241 -21.28 4.88 13.13
CA SER A 241 -21.37 6.17 12.45
C SER A 241 -20.84 6.15 11.01
N LEU A 242 -20.36 5.00 10.49
CA LEU A 242 -19.73 4.97 9.17
C LEU A 242 -20.62 5.45 8.04
N GLU A 243 -21.89 5.08 8.04
CA GLU A 243 -22.86 5.47 7.02
C GLU A 243 -23.07 6.99 7.03
N ASP A 244 -23.35 7.54 8.20
CA ASP A 244 -23.52 8.98 8.40
C ASP A 244 -22.24 9.75 8.03
N ASN A 245 -21.08 9.22 8.40
CA ASN A 245 -19.80 9.85 8.07
C ASN A 245 -19.55 9.88 6.56
N ILE A 246 -19.86 8.78 5.84
CA ILE A 246 -19.74 8.70 4.37
C ILE A 246 -20.71 9.69 3.70
N GLU A 247 -21.94 9.74 4.16
CA GLU A 247 -22.97 10.63 3.61
C GLU A 247 -22.62 12.10 3.82
N ASN A 248 -22.18 12.44 5.02
CA ASN A 248 -21.88 13.83 5.43
C ASN A 248 -20.42 14.26 5.15
N LEU A 249 -19.64 13.42 4.47
CA LEU A 249 -18.23 13.69 4.13
C LEU A 249 -17.38 13.98 5.38
N ILE A 250 -17.49 13.13 6.38
CA ILE A 250 -16.68 13.17 7.61
C ILE A 250 -15.65 12.03 7.57
N ASP A 251 -14.42 12.31 7.97
CA ASP A 251 -13.36 11.29 8.14
C ASP A 251 -13.88 10.12 9.01
N PRO A 252 -13.60 8.85 8.69
CA PRO A 252 -14.13 7.70 9.44
C PRO A 252 -13.83 7.75 10.94
N PHE A 253 -12.74 8.45 11.31
CA PHE A 253 -12.30 8.61 12.70
C PHE A 253 -12.60 10.00 13.25
N PHE A 254 -13.51 10.77 12.66
CA PHE A 254 -13.93 12.12 13.07
C PHE A 254 -12.80 13.16 13.12
N ARG A 255 -11.73 12.99 12.35
CA ARG A 255 -10.55 13.89 12.39
C ARG A 255 -10.75 15.18 11.62
N SER A 256 -11.57 15.15 10.55
CA SER A 256 -11.84 16.32 9.71
C SER A 256 -13.11 16.14 8.88
N LYS A 257 -13.62 17.24 8.35
CA LYS A 257 -14.57 17.23 7.23
C LYS A 257 -13.79 17.02 5.93
N LEU A 258 -14.40 16.31 4.98
CA LEU A 258 -13.86 16.04 3.65
C LEU A 258 -14.50 17.02 2.65
N GLU A 259 -13.84 17.22 1.52
CA GLU A 259 -14.28 18.15 0.48
C GLU A 259 -14.63 17.39 -0.81
N MET A 260 -15.79 17.67 -1.38
CA MET A 260 -16.13 17.16 -2.70
C MET A 260 -15.46 18.03 -3.78
N VAL A 261 -14.71 17.41 -4.67
CA VAL A 261 -13.97 18.09 -5.75
C VAL A 261 -14.38 17.53 -7.12
N SER A 262 -14.16 18.30 -8.17
CA SER A 262 -14.34 17.82 -9.54
C SER A 262 -13.27 16.82 -9.92
N VAL A 263 -13.64 15.81 -10.70
CA VAL A 263 -12.67 14.95 -11.38
C VAL A 263 -12.18 15.69 -12.63
N ASP A 264 -10.90 16.01 -12.66
CA ASP A 264 -10.27 16.80 -13.72
C ASP A 264 -9.04 16.10 -14.31
N ASP A 265 -8.28 16.78 -15.16
CA ASP A 265 -7.10 16.26 -15.85
C ASP A 265 -5.90 15.92 -14.94
N THR A 266 -5.97 16.26 -13.66
CA THR A 266 -4.95 15.89 -12.65
C THR A 266 -5.06 14.44 -12.17
N TYR A 267 -6.13 13.72 -12.53
CA TYR A 267 -6.34 12.31 -12.18
C TYR A 267 -5.59 11.35 -13.12
N PRO A 268 -5.43 10.06 -12.74
CA PRO A 268 -4.82 9.07 -13.63
C PRO A 268 -5.51 9.04 -15.00
N LYS A 269 -4.74 9.13 -16.08
CA LYS A 269 -5.28 9.14 -17.47
C LYS A 269 -6.16 7.93 -17.76
N TYR A 270 -5.80 6.76 -17.21
CA TYR A 270 -6.62 5.56 -17.36
C TYR A 270 -7.99 5.73 -16.69
N LEU A 271 -8.01 6.25 -15.46
CA LEU A 271 -9.27 6.48 -14.72
C LEU A 271 -10.19 7.44 -15.48
N LEU A 272 -9.65 8.56 -15.98
CA LEU A 272 -10.41 9.54 -16.75
C LEU A 272 -11.07 8.94 -18.02
N LYS A 273 -10.35 8.06 -18.71
CA LYS A 273 -10.87 7.38 -19.92
C LYS A 273 -11.91 6.31 -19.62
N ASN A 274 -12.06 5.90 -18.36
CA ASN A 274 -12.91 4.79 -17.94
C ASN A 274 -13.85 5.15 -16.77
N LEU A 275 -14.21 6.44 -16.63
CA LEU A 275 -15.07 6.91 -15.53
C LEU A 275 -16.41 6.17 -15.48
N ASP A 276 -16.98 5.80 -16.63
CA ASP A 276 -18.24 5.04 -16.69
C ASP A 276 -18.14 3.69 -15.97
N LYS A 277 -16.99 3.02 -16.05
CA LYS A 277 -16.73 1.77 -15.35
C LYS A 277 -16.65 1.97 -13.82
N TYR A 278 -16.18 3.12 -13.37
CA TYR A 278 -15.91 3.44 -11.96
C TYR A 278 -16.93 4.41 -11.36
N GLN A 279 -18.13 4.54 -11.95
CA GLN A 279 -19.21 5.41 -11.47
C GLN A 279 -19.57 5.15 -10.00
N HIS A 280 -19.47 3.90 -9.53
CA HIS A 280 -19.73 3.52 -8.15
C HIS A 280 -18.67 4.02 -7.16
N LEU A 281 -17.51 4.47 -7.64
CA LEU A 281 -16.46 5.12 -6.87
C LEU A 281 -16.54 6.65 -6.91
N ILE A 282 -17.56 7.23 -7.53
CA ILE A 282 -17.75 8.69 -7.65
C ILE A 282 -18.95 9.09 -6.81
N LYS A 283 -18.78 10.05 -5.91
CA LYS A 283 -19.88 10.69 -5.17
C LYS A 283 -20.64 11.63 -6.11
N LYS A 284 -21.96 11.45 -6.18
CA LYS A 284 -22.88 12.30 -6.95
C LYS A 284 -23.33 13.51 -6.13
#